data_a8b3b15d3f11b72f2da58a3e58be21d0
#
_entry.id   a8b3b15d3f11b72f2da58a3e58be21d0
#
_cell.length_a   1.000
_cell.length_b   1.000
_cell.length_c   1.000
_cell.angle_alpha   90.00
_cell.angle_beta   90.00
_cell.angle_gamma   90.00
#
_symmetry.space_group_name_H-M   'P 1'
#
loop_
_entity.id
_entity.type
_entity.pdbx_description
1 polymer ?
#
loop_
_entity_poly.entity_id
_entity_poly.type
_entity_poly.pdbx_seq_one_letter_code
_entity_poly.pdbx_strand_id
1 'polypeptide(L)'
;MNTHHRKPYVLDIGCGTGLLSLQAARAGAERVYGCEMFRSWAEVAKKNVTENGFDGVITIINKNSRDLVLKEDGATEFGTRALFV
;
A
#
# COMPACT_ATOMS: atom_id res chain seq x y z
N MET A 1 10.11 -16.57 17.28
CA MET A 1 9.52 -15.66 16.82
C MET A 1 9.31 -14.73 17.84
N ASN A 2 9.33 -13.82 17.42
CA ASN A 2 9.23 -12.79 18.18
C ASN A 2 7.85 -12.47 18.41
N THR A 3 7.51 -12.49 19.58
CA THR A 3 6.18 -12.14 19.91
C THR A 3 5.91 -10.69 19.67
N HIS A 4 6.95 -9.96 19.38
CA HIS A 4 6.75 -8.60 19.04
C HIS A 4 6.57 -8.46 17.60
N HIS A 5 6.21 -9.50 16.95
CA HIS A 5 6.05 -9.44 15.58
C HIS A 5 5.03 -8.44 15.29
N ARG A 6 5.45 -7.40 14.76
CA ARG A 6 4.56 -6.44 14.23
C ARG A 6 4.21 -6.86 12.84
N LYS A 7 2.97 -6.70 12.50
CA LYS A 7 2.56 -6.86 11.12
C LYS A 7 3.26 -5.79 10.30
N PRO A 8 3.74 -6.11 9.12
CA PRO A 8 4.48 -5.14 8.33
C PRO A 8 3.59 -4.07 7.71
N TYR A 9 4.18 -2.93 7.51
CA TYR A 9 3.62 -1.89 6.64
C TYR A 9 4.29 -2.11 5.29
N VAL A 10 3.52 -2.06 4.23
CA VAL A 10 4.02 -2.35 2.88
C VAL A 10 3.83 -1.14 1.99
N LEU A 11 4.86 -0.80 1.23
CA LEU A 11 4.77 0.23 0.21
C LEU A 11 4.96 -0.44 -1.14
N ASP A 12 3.90 -0.41 -1.95
CA ASP A 12 3.87 -1.04 -3.25
C ASP A 12 4.00 0.05 -4.33
N ILE A 13 5.20 0.22 -4.85
CA ILE A 13 5.48 1.24 -5.84
C ILE A 13 5.09 0.73 -7.23
N GLY A 14 4.31 1.53 -7.95
CA GLY A 14 3.81 1.12 -9.25
C GLY A 14 2.77 0.02 -9.11
N CYS A 15 1.82 0.22 -8.21
CA CYS A 15 0.89 -0.85 -7.84
C CYS A 15 -0.06 -1.29 -8.96
N GLY A 16 -0.18 -0.51 -10.03
CA GLY A 16 -1.05 -0.88 -11.15
C GLY A 16 -2.48 -1.09 -10.70
N THR A 17 -3.02 -2.28 -10.96
CA THR A 17 -4.39 -2.64 -10.56
C THR A 17 -4.51 -3.06 -9.10
N GLY A 18 -3.40 -3.06 -8.36
CA GLY A 18 -3.42 -3.34 -6.94
C GLY A 18 -3.26 -4.80 -6.55
N LEU A 19 -2.87 -5.66 -7.49
CA LEU A 19 -2.77 -7.09 -7.20
C LEU A 19 -1.82 -7.41 -6.07
N LEU A 20 -0.60 -6.87 -6.11
CA LEU A 20 0.39 -7.13 -5.05
C LEU A 20 -0.05 -6.50 -3.73
N SER A 21 -0.69 -5.33 -3.78
CA SER A 21 -1.23 -4.70 -2.59
C SER A 21 -2.29 -5.60 -1.94
N LEU A 22 -3.16 -6.19 -2.75
CA LEU A 22 -4.18 -7.12 -2.24
C LEU A 22 -3.53 -8.37 -1.65
N GLN A 23 -2.51 -8.90 -2.31
CA GLN A 23 -1.80 -10.08 -1.80
C GLN A 23 -1.13 -9.77 -0.47
N ALA A 24 -0.50 -8.59 -0.35
CA ALA A 24 0.13 -8.17 0.89
C ALA A 24 -0.90 -8.06 2.03
N ALA A 25 -2.06 -7.49 1.74
CA ALA A 25 -3.12 -7.37 2.73
C ALA A 25 -3.63 -8.74 3.16
N ARG A 26 -3.83 -9.65 2.20
CA ARG A 26 -4.27 -11.01 2.51
C ARG A 26 -3.23 -11.77 3.32
N ALA A 27 -1.96 -11.45 3.13
CA ALA A 27 -0.88 -12.07 3.88
C ALA A 27 -0.74 -11.51 5.29
N GLY A 28 -1.55 -10.52 5.65
CA GLY A 28 -1.58 -10.01 7.00
C GLY A 28 -0.84 -8.70 7.24
N ALA A 29 -0.55 -7.94 6.19
CA ALA A 29 0.05 -6.62 6.39
C ALA A 29 -0.90 -5.75 7.23
N GLU A 30 -0.33 -4.95 8.10
CA GLU A 30 -1.12 -4.05 8.93
C GLU A 30 -1.67 -2.91 8.07
N ARG A 31 -0.84 -2.39 7.20
CA ARG A 31 -1.21 -1.34 6.26
C ARG A 31 -0.48 -1.56 4.96
N VAL A 32 -1.12 -1.20 3.86
CA VAL A 32 -0.50 -1.24 2.54
C VAL A 32 -0.76 0.09 1.87
N TYR A 33 0.29 0.67 1.32
CA TYR A 33 0.17 1.90 0.54
C TYR A 33 0.59 1.57 -0.88
N GLY A 34 -0.36 1.59 -1.79
CA GLY A 34 -0.10 1.36 -3.20
C GLY A 34 0.05 2.68 -3.91
N CYS A 35 1.20 2.91 -4.50
CA CYS A 35 1.50 4.15 -5.21
C CYS A 35 1.45 3.89 -6.70
N GLU A 36 0.59 4.64 -7.42
CA GLU A 36 0.46 4.49 -8.86
C GLU A 36 0.33 5.85 -9.51
N MET A 37 1.23 6.17 -10.44
CA MET A 37 1.24 7.48 -11.04
C MET A 37 0.18 7.66 -12.13
N PHE A 38 -0.25 6.59 -12.77
CA PHE A 38 -1.26 6.70 -13.80
C PHE A 38 -2.65 6.65 -13.18
N ARG A 39 -3.40 7.72 -13.37
CA ARG A 39 -4.70 7.89 -12.75
C ARG A 39 -5.67 6.77 -13.06
N SER A 40 -5.72 6.34 -14.31
CA SER A 40 -6.65 5.27 -14.70
C SER A 40 -6.36 3.97 -13.97
N TRP A 41 -5.07 3.63 -13.78
CA TRP A 41 -4.70 2.44 -13.05
C TRP A 41 -4.99 2.59 -11.56
N ALA A 42 -4.74 3.79 -11.01
CA ALA A 42 -5.02 4.04 -9.60
C ALA A 42 -6.51 3.90 -9.31
N GLU A 43 -7.38 4.33 -10.23
CA GLU A 43 -8.83 4.20 -10.08
C GLU A 43 -9.24 2.73 -10.07
N VAL A 44 -8.66 1.94 -10.95
CA VAL A 44 -8.92 0.49 -10.98
C VAL A 44 -8.43 -0.15 -9.68
N ALA A 45 -7.26 0.24 -9.20
CA ALA A 45 -6.73 -0.29 -7.95
C ALA A 45 -7.67 0.02 -6.78
N LYS A 46 -8.17 1.26 -6.71
CA LYS A 46 -9.12 1.64 -5.66
C LYS A 46 -10.38 0.80 -5.70
N LYS A 47 -10.89 0.58 -6.89
CA LYS A 47 -12.09 -0.24 -7.06
C LYS A 47 -11.83 -1.67 -6.58
N ASN A 48 -10.69 -2.25 -6.98
CA ASN A 48 -10.34 -3.60 -6.58
C ASN A 48 -10.18 -3.72 -5.06
N VAL A 49 -9.59 -2.71 -4.44
CA VAL A 49 -9.43 -2.68 -2.98
C VAL A 49 -10.81 -2.71 -2.30
N THR A 50 -11.71 -1.85 -2.75
CA THR A 50 -13.05 -1.77 -2.17
C THR A 50 -13.83 -3.06 -2.38
N GLU A 51 -13.79 -3.59 -3.60
CA GLU A 51 -14.52 -4.82 -3.92
C GLU A 51 -14.03 -6.03 -3.14
N ASN A 52 -12.77 -6.01 -2.73
CA ASN A 52 -12.22 -7.09 -1.93
C ASN A 52 -12.28 -6.82 -0.42
N GLY A 53 -12.87 -5.71 -0.02
CA GLY A 53 -13.07 -5.41 1.40
C GLY A 53 -11.83 -4.97 2.15
N PHE A 54 -10.84 -4.43 1.46
CA PHE A 54 -9.59 -4.02 2.09
C PHE A 54 -9.39 -2.51 2.24
N ASP A 55 -10.47 -1.74 2.14
CA ASP A 55 -10.37 -0.27 2.28
C ASP A 55 -9.76 0.16 3.60
N GLY A 56 -9.92 -0.64 4.65
CA GLY A 56 -9.35 -0.31 5.96
C GLY A 56 -7.88 -0.62 6.09
N VAL A 57 -7.31 -1.34 5.13
CA VAL A 57 -5.91 -1.79 5.17
C VAL A 57 -5.10 -1.15 4.05
N ILE A 58 -5.68 -1.03 2.86
CA ILE A 58 -4.96 -0.57 1.67
C ILE A 58 -5.37 0.86 1.32
N THR A 59 -4.39 1.73 1.15
CA THR A 59 -4.60 3.09 0.63
C THR A 59 -3.90 3.19 -0.71
N ILE A 60 -4.63 3.59 -1.74
CA ILE A 60 -4.03 3.81 -3.06
C ILE A 60 -3.74 5.28 -3.22
N ILE A 61 -2.52 5.60 -3.60
CA ILE A 61 -2.05 6.97 -3.75
C ILE A 61 -1.72 7.21 -5.22
N ASN A 62 -2.41 8.16 -5.83
CA ASN A 62 -2.17 8.49 -7.23
C ASN A 62 -1.08 9.55 -7.33
N LYS A 63 0.15 9.11 -7.29
CA LYS A 63 1.33 9.98 -7.39
C LYS A 63 2.47 9.22 -8.02
N ASN A 64 3.42 9.96 -8.59
CA ASN A 64 4.71 9.40 -8.94
C ASN A 64 5.44 9.14 -7.62
N SER A 65 6.10 8.01 -7.50
CA SER A 65 6.79 7.66 -6.26
C SER A 65 7.81 8.70 -5.84
N ARG A 66 8.38 9.42 -6.79
CA ARG A 66 9.35 10.48 -6.47
C ARG A 66 8.71 11.68 -5.78
N ASP A 67 7.39 11.82 -5.89
CA ASP A 67 6.67 12.94 -5.31
C ASP A 67 6.03 12.58 -3.98
N LEU A 68 6.32 11.41 -3.43
CA LEU A 68 5.80 11.02 -2.14
C LEU A 68 6.43 11.89 -1.07
N VAL A 69 5.58 12.57 -0.34
CA VAL A 69 6.01 13.30 0.83
C VAL A 69 5.65 12.39 1.99
N LEU A 70 6.67 11.74 2.46
CA LEU A 70 6.49 10.64 3.38
C LEU A 70 5.44 10.88 4.46
N LYS A 71 5.51 11.98 5.18
CA LYS A 71 4.56 12.21 6.27
C LYS A 71 3.13 12.39 5.79
N GLU A 72 2.95 13.15 4.74
CA GLU A 72 1.61 13.44 4.25
C GLU A 72 0.94 12.23 3.66
N ASP A 73 1.73 11.38 3.03
CA ASP A 73 1.20 10.17 2.37
C ASP A 73 1.23 8.96 3.29
N GLY A 74 1.67 9.14 4.54
CA GLY A 74 1.73 8.04 5.48
C GLY A 74 2.92 7.13 5.32
N ALA A 75 3.68 7.30 4.25
CA ALA A 75 4.77 6.39 3.95
C ALA A 75 5.93 6.48 4.93
N THR A 76 6.12 7.60 5.62
CA THR A 76 7.17 7.70 6.59
C THR A 76 6.95 6.89 7.82
N GLU A 77 5.73 6.57 8.10
CA GLU A 77 5.45 5.77 9.27
C GLU A 77 6.11 4.42 9.17
N PHE A 78 6.53 4.06 7.96
CA PHE A 78 7.14 2.78 7.74
C PHE A 78 8.61 2.76 7.90
N GLY A 79 9.26 3.87 8.16
CA GLY A 79 10.69 4.02 8.11
C GLY A 79 11.47 2.79 8.55
N THR A 80 11.05 2.15 9.62
CA THR A 80 11.75 0.98 10.14
C THR A 80 11.01 -0.32 9.90
N ARG A 81 9.80 -0.28 9.35
CA ARG A 81 8.96 -1.47 9.18
C ARG A 81 8.48 -1.69 7.77
N ALA A 82 8.77 -0.78 6.87
CA ALA A 82 8.25 -0.88 5.51
C ALA A 82 8.95 -1.98 4.72
N LEU A 83 8.17 -2.71 3.97
CA LEU A 83 8.67 -3.61 2.96
C LEU A 83 8.29 -3.03 1.61
N PHE A 84 9.25 -2.98 0.70
CA PHE A 84 8.98 -2.48 -0.64
C PHE A 84 8.78 -3.64 -1.60
N VAL A 85 7.75 -3.53 -2.39
CA VAL A 85 7.48 -4.54 -3.43
C VAL A 85 7.31 -3.89 -4.79
#